data_171db9528ff2fe40990da67f57b796a6
#
_entry.id   171db9528ff2fe40990da67f57b796a6
#
_cell.length_a   1.000
_cell.length_b   1.000
_cell.length_c   1.000
_cell.angle_alpha   90.00
_cell.angle_beta   90.00
_cell.angle_gamma   90.00
#
_symmetry.space_group_name_H-M   'P 1'
#
loop_
_entity.id
_entity.type
_entity.pdbx_description
1 polymer ?
#
loop_
_entity_poly.entity_id
_entity_poly.type
_entity_poly.pdbx_seq_one_letter_code
_entity_poly.pdbx_strand_id
1 'polypeptide(L)'
;MHHSRLRSVLATVVGAAMLVGAAACGDGEDVSSEPNDKKITLYSGRNEALVKPLLEKFTQQTGIAIQARYGTTAQMAAQILEEGDRSPAEAFLAQDAGALGAVNKKGMFAALPDEVTTKVPADYRARDGKWVGLTARSRVLAYNPTLVRPADLPKSVFELTEPRWKGKVAIAPTNASFQAFVTAVRVQHGEAKAKEFFTALKANDVQIRDNNIAIVEDVDAGKVPVGLVNHYYLGEIAKERGTTADKLTAKLHFFEPGDSGAMVNVSGIGVLAPSAADPDVRTLVDYLLGKEAQTYFAEQTFEYPVVAGAPAPAYVPPLAELEVPPIDLNNLETLEASIRLIKETGLTP
;
A
#
# COMPACT_ATOMS: atom_id res chain seq x y z
N MET A 1 57.44 -41.66 -32.84
CA MET A 1 57.89 -43.09 -32.78
C MET A 1 56.72 -43.93 -32.36
N HIS A 2 56.36 -44.88 -33.26
CA HIS A 2 55.59 -46.11 -33.11
C HIS A 2 54.12 -46.00 -32.67
N HIS A 3 53.19 -46.16 -33.61
CA HIS A 3 52.64 -47.38 -34.29
C HIS A 3 52.04 -48.33 -33.25
N SER A 4 50.80 -48.85 -33.37
CA SER A 4 50.11 -49.52 -34.50
C SER A 4 48.71 -49.94 -34.09
N ARG A 5 47.73 -49.77 -34.94
CA ARG A 5 46.99 -50.82 -35.76
C ARG A 5 46.11 -51.81 -34.96
N LEU A 6 44.85 -51.73 -35.28
CA LEU A 6 43.95 -52.55 -36.14
C LEU A 6 43.38 -53.80 -35.40
N ARG A 7 42.08 -54.05 -35.40
CA ARG A 7 41.27 -54.71 -36.44
C ARG A 7 39.81 -54.88 -36.01
N SER A 8 38.97 -54.68 -36.98
CA SER A 8 37.53 -54.94 -37.08
C SER A 8 37.11 -56.38 -36.79
N VAL A 9 35.89 -56.57 -36.26
CA VAL A 9 35.01 -57.70 -36.63
C VAL A 9 33.57 -57.21 -36.70
N LEU A 10 32.97 -57.42 -37.88
CA LEU A 10 31.56 -57.29 -38.20
C LEU A 10 30.80 -58.47 -37.61
N ALA A 11 29.64 -58.22 -37.03
CA ALA A 11 28.56 -59.21 -36.92
C ALA A 11 27.20 -58.53 -37.01
N THR A 12 26.53 -58.77 -38.10
CA THR A 12 25.17 -58.36 -38.44
C THR A 12 24.18 -59.31 -37.77
N VAL A 13 23.20 -58.77 -37.00
CA VAL A 13 21.95 -59.49 -36.72
C VAL A 13 20.78 -58.54 -36.90
N VAL A 14 19.90 -58.89 -37.83
CA VAL A 14 18.62 -58.27 -38.15
C VAL A 14 17.61 -58.69 -37.10
N GLY A 15 16.77 -57.74 -36.59
CA GLY A 15 15.64 -58.13 -35.72
C GLY A 15 14.77 -56.91 -35.36
N ALA A 16 13.68 -56.79 -36.12
CA ALA A 16 12.35 -56.26 -35.77
C ALA A 16 12.18 -54.88 -35.10
N ALA A 17 11.54 -54.06 -35.86
CA ALA A 17 10.92 -52.78 -35.47
C ALA A 17 9.86 -52.96 -34.35
N MET A 18 9.94 -52.12 -33.29
CA MET A 18 8.77 -51.58 -32.56
C MET A 18 8.97 -50.09 -32.40
N LEU A 19 8.18 -49.34 -33.15
CA LEU A 19 7.95 -47.93 -32.94
C LEU A 19 7.21 -47.76 -31.60
N VAL A 20 7.90 -47.28 -30.58
CA VAL A 20 7.24 -46.62 -29.42
C VAL A 20 7.52 -45.11 -29.57
N GLY A 21 6.48 -44.40 -29.96
CA GLY A 21 6.47 -42.95 -29.99
C GLY A 21 6.59 -42.45 -28.57
N ALA A 22 7.73 -41.87 -28.19
CA ALA A 22 7.84 -41.02 -27.01
C ALA A 22 7.26 -39.63 -27.39
N ALA A 23 6.00 -39.45 -27.08
CA ALA A 23 5.43 -38.11 -26.94
C ALA A 23 6.12 -37.45 -25.72
N ALA A 24 7.08 -36.58 -25.96
CA ALA A 24 7.54 -35.64 -24.96
C ALA A 24 6.41 -34.61 -24.77
N CYS A 25 5.49 -34.90 -23.86
CA CYS A 25 4.65 -33.88 -23.23
C CYS A 25 5.60 -33.02 -22.41
N GLY A 26 5.87 -31.82 -22.88
CA GLY A 26 6.33 -30.75 -22.02
C GLY A 26 5.19 -30.44 -21.06
N ASP A 27 5.36 -30.79 -19.78
CA ASP A 27 4.53 -30.25 -18.70
C ASP A 27 4.78 -28.76 -18.62
N GLY A 28 4.05 -27.98 -19.42
CA GLY A 28 3.69 -26.64 -19.05
C GLY A 28 2.69 -26.80 -17.91
N GLU A 29 3.10 -26.55 -16.68
CA GLU A 29 2.16 -26.36 -15.60
C GLU A 29 1.28 -25.15 -16.01
N ASP A 30 0.10 -25.44 -16.54
CA ASP A 30 -1.01 -24.52 -16.56
C ASP A 30 -1.33 -24.22 -15.10
N VAL A 31 -0.84 -23.08 -14.61
CA VAL A 31 -1.21 -22.55 -13.30
C VAL A 31 -2.58 -21.87 -13.44
N SER A 32 -3.59 -22.66 -13.79
CA SER A 32 -4.97 -22.32 -13.52
C SER A 32 -5.25 -22.85 -12.11
N SER A 33 -5.38 -21.93 -11.13
CA SER A 33 -5.87 -22.31 -9.80
C SER A 33 -7.26 -22.92 -9.97
N GLU A 34 -7.41 -24.17 -9.56
CA GLU A 34 -8.73 -24.80 -9.51
C GLU A 34 -9.54 -24.10 -8.41
N PRO A 35 -10.81 -23.73 -8.67
CA PRO A 35 -11.66 -23.16 -7.63
C PRO A 35 -11.71 -24.10 -6.40
N ASN A 36 -11.39 -23.55 -5.20
CA ASN A 36 -11.39 -24.28 -3.93
C ASN A 36 -10.24 -25.32 -3.78
N ASP A 37 -9.04 -24.97 -4.26
CA ASP A 37 -7.82 -25.77 -4.07
C ASP A 37 -7.16 -25.55 -2.69
N LYS A 38 -7.80 -24.77 -1.81
CA LYS A 38 -7.29 -24.37 -0.49
C LYS A 38 -6.00 -23.53 -0.56
N LYS A 39 -5.85 -22.73 -1.60
CA LYS A 39 -4.67 -21.93 -1.85
C LYS A 39 -5.06 -20.61 -2.53
N ILE A 40 -4.42 -19.51 -2.16
CA ILE A 40 -4.60 -18.18 -2.77
C ILE A 40 -3.24 -17.60 -3.12
N THR A 41 -3.08 -17.17 -4.37
CA THR A 41 -1.93 -16.37 -4.81
C THR A 41 -2.24 -14.89 -4.60
N LEU A 42 -1.60 -14.28 -3.60
CA LEU A 42 -1.81 -12.89 -3.20
C LEU A 42 -0.64 -12.01 -3.62
N TYR A 43 -0.88 -10.99 -4.46
CA TYR A 43 0.11 -9.95 -4.68
C TYR A 43 -0.08 -8.84 -3.64
N SER A 44 0.97 -8.59 -2.86
CA SER A 44 0.90 -7.65 -1.72
C SER A 44 1.88 -6.49 -1.91
N GLY A 45 1.32 -5.30 -2.01
CA GLY A 45 2.06 -4.04 -1.91
C GLY A 45 2.23 -3.54 -0.47
N ARG A 46 1.77 -4.33 0.52
CA ARG A 46 1.91 -4.03 1.95
C ARG A 46 3.23 -4.56 2.49
N ASN A 47 3.76 -3.88 3.49
CA ASN A 47 4.92 -4.38 4.23
C ASN A 47 4.62 -5.77 4.81
N GLU A 48 5.49 -6.75 4.51
CA GLU A 48 5.34 -8.14 4.94
C GLU A 48 5.20 -8.25 6.46
N ALA A 49 6.05 -7.55 7.22
CA ALA A 49 6.03 -7.61 8.68
C ALA A 49 4.69 -7.15 9.29
N LEU A 50 3.94 -6.28 8.61
CA LEU A 50 2.65 -5.79 9.08
C LEU A 50 1.49 -6.75 8.77
N VAL A 51 1.53 -7.44 7.63
CA VAL A 51 0.36 -8.22 7.18
C VAL A 51 0.55 -9.73 7.27
N LYS A 52 1.77 -10.24 7.23
CA LYS A 52 2.06 -11.68 7.30
C LYS A 52 1.47 -12.36 8.53
N PRO A 53 1.58 -11.82 9.77
CA PRO A 53 0.98 -12.48 10.94
C PRO A 53 -0.54 -12.61 10.83
N LEU A 54 -1.22 -11.63 10.20
CA LEU A 54 -2.65 -11.69 9.96
C LEU A 54 -3.02 -12.76 8.92
N LEU A 55 -2.24 -12.87 7.84
CA LEU A 55 -2.45 -13.88 6.80
C LEU A 55 -2.14 -15.31 7.31
N GLU A 56 -1.13 -15.48 8.14
CA GLU A 56 -0.84 -16.75 8.82
C GLU A 56 -1.99 -17.18 9.74
N LYS A 57 -2.59 -16.22 10.45
CA LYS A 57 -3.76 -16.47 11.29
C LYS A 57 -4.99 -16.86 10.46
N PHE A 58 -5.20 -16.22 9.33
CA PHE A 58 -6.21 -16.64 8.35
C PHE A 58 -6.01 -18.10 7.93
N THR A 59 -4.79 -18.46 7.52
CA THR A 59 -4.46 -19.85 7.13
C THR A 59 -4.71 -20.85 8.26
N GLN A 60 -4.33 -20.49 9.49
CA GLN A 60 -4.56 -21.37 10.66
C GLN A 60 -6.06 -21.61 10.93
N GLN A 61 -6.90 -20.60 10.72
CA GLN A 61 -8.34 -20.70 11.00
C GLN A 61 -9.13 -21.39 9.88
N THR A 62 -8.73 -21.19 8.63
CA THR A 62 -9.51 -21.64 7.46
C THR A 62 -8.93 -22.88 6.78
N GLY A 63 -7.65 -23.16 6.99
CA GLY A 63 -6.91 -24.17 6.24
C GLY A 63 -6.55 -23.74 4.82
N ILE A 64 -6.86 -22.49 4.41
CA ILE A 64 -6.54 -21.94 3.09
C ILE A 64 -5.14 -21.36 3.14
N ALA A 65 -4.22 -21.87 2.32
CA ALA A 65 -2.85 -21.38 2.24
C ALA A 65 -2.76 -20.08 1.45
N ILE A 66 -1.97 -19.11 1.94
CA ILE A 66 -1.67 -17.87 1.21
C ILE A 66 -0.26 -17.94 0.63
N GLN A 67 -0.14 -17.89 -0.68
CA GLN A 67 1.12 -17.68 -1.41
C GLN A 67 1.25 -16.19 -1.70
N ALA A 68 1.80 -15.44 -0.74
CA ALA A 68 1.98 -14.01 -0.87
C ALA A 68 3.28 -13.68 -1.62
N ARG A 69 3.15 -12.85 -2.67
CA ARG A 69 4.29 -12.19 -3.33
C ARG A 69 4.34 -10.74 -2.86
N TYR A 70 5.42 -10.38 -2.17
CA TYR A 70 5.62 -9.05 -1.63
C TYR A 70 6.48 -8.17 -2.54
N GLY A 71 6.15 -6.88 -2.60
CA GLY A 71 6.88 -5.86 -3.33
C GLY A 71 6.36 -4.47 -2.98
N THR A 72 6.84 -3.43 -3.67
CA THR A 72 6.16 -2.14 -3.56
C THR A 72 4.81 -2.20 -4.24
N THR A 73 3.84 -1.41 -3.76
CA THR A 73 2.50 -1.35 -4.37
C THR A 73 2.58 -1.07 -5.88
N ALA A 74 3.46 -0.15 -6.29
CA ALA A 74 3.66 0.18 -7.70
C ALA A 74 4.23 -1.00 -8.51
N GLN A 75 5.18 -1.76 -7.94
CA GLN A 75 5.74 -2.95 -8.60
C GLN A 75 4.67 -4.03 -8.79
N MET A 76 3.88 -4.32 -7.75
CA MET A 76 2.82 -5.34 -7.82
C MET A 76 1.72 -4.93 -8.80
N ALA A 77 1.31 -3.66 -8.79
CA ALA A 77 0.35 -3.15 -9.77
C ALA A 77 0.89 -3.25 -11.21
N ALA A 78 2.14 -2.83 -11.45
CA ALA A 78 2.77 -2.92 -12.77
C ALA A 78 2.87 -4.37 -13.25
N GLN A 79 3.23 -5.29 -12.37
CA GLN A 79 3.32 -6.72 -12.67
C GLN A 79 1.96 -7.30 -13.09
N ILE A 80 0.88 -7.01 -12.33
CA ILE A 80 -0.48 -7.42 -12.70
C ILE A 80 -0.86 -6.89 -14.08
N LEU A 81 -0.56 -5.62 -14.36
CA LEU A 81 -0.89 -5.00 -15.64
C LEU A 81 -0.09 -5.58 -16.81
N GLU A 82 1.17 -5.99 -16.60
CA GLU A 82 2.01 -6.63 -17.58
C GLU A 82 1.58 -8.08 -17.85
N GLU A 83 1.25 -8.82 -16.81
CA GLU A 83 0.77 -10.21 -16.88
C GLU A 83 -0.63 -10.29 -17.53
N GLY A 84 -1.46 -9.26 -17.34
CA GLY A 84 -2.82 -9.19 -17.88
C GLY A 84 -3.69 -10.37 -17.42
N ASP A 85 -4.48 -10.94 -18.33
CA ASP A 85 -5.36 -12.07 -18.05
C ASP A 85 -4.61 -13.39 -17.68
N ARG A 86 -3.30 -13.40 -17.83
CA ARG A 86 -2.43 -14.52 -17.44
C ARG A 86 -1.78 -14.33 -16.08
N SER A 87 -2.15 -13.30 -15.35
CA SER A 87 -1.62 -13.09 -14.01
C SER A 87 -1.99 -14.27 -13.12
N PRO A 88 -1.03 -14.87 -12.40
CA PRO A 88 -1.34 -15.90 -11.42
C PRO A 88 -1.92 -15.31 -10.13
N ALA A 89 -1.96 -13.97 -10.00
CA ALA A 89 -2.54 -13.31 -8.85
C ALA A 89 -4.06 -13.48 -8.85
N GLU A 90 -4.60 -13.86 -7.71
CA GLU A 90 -6.05 -13.98 -7.49
C GLU A 90 -6.61 -12.75 -6.78
N ALA A 91 -5.78 -12.11 -5.93
CA ALA A 91 -6.12 -10.87 -5.27
C ALA A 91 -4.89 -9.93 -5.19
N PHE A 92 -5.17 -8.63 -5.20
CA PHE A 92 -4.18 -7.58 -5.01
C PHE A 92 -4.45 -6.80 -3.74
N LEU A 93 -3.55 -6.90 -2.78
CA LEU A 93 -3.54 -6.16 -1.53
C LEU A 93 -2.63 -4.93 -1.66
N ALA A 94 -3.21 -3.77 -1.92
CA ALA A 94 -2.48 -2.54 -2.15
C ALA A 94 -2.35 -1.68 -0.89
N GLN A 95 -1.29 -0.88 -0.83
CA GLN A 95 -1.09 0.09 0.23
C GLN A 95 -1.88 1.40 0.01
N ASP A 96 -2.31 1.69 -1.21
CA ASP A 96 -3.01 2.93 -1.53
C ASP A 96 -4.10 2.73 -2.59
N ALA A 97 -5.10 3.61 -2.56
CA ALA A 97 -6.23 3.59 -3.48
C ALA A 97 -5.83 3.91 -4.93
N GLY A 98 -4.74 4.68 -5.13
CA GLY A 98 -4.29 5.04 -6.48
C GLY A 98 -3.86 3.84 -7.28
N ALA A 99 -3.14 2.89 -6.67
CA ALA A 99 -2.75 1.65 -7.33
C ALA A 99 -3.95 0.74 -7.60
N LEU A 100 -4.91 0.64 -6.66
CA LEU A 100 -6.16 -0.08 -6.89
C LEU A 100 -6.95 0.52 -8.06
N GLY A 101 -7.05 1.85 -8.08
CA GLY A 101 -7.70 2.59 -9.18
C GLY A 101 -7.03 2.35 -10.54
N ALA A 102 -5.69 2.34 -10.58
CA ALA A 102 -4.93 2.09 -11.81
C ALA A 102 -5.18 0.68 -12.37
N VAL A 103 -5.17 -0.35 -11.54
CA VAL A 103 -5.46 -1.75 -11.92
C VAL A 103 -6.94 -1.89 -12.31
N ASN A 104 -7.85 -1.27 -11.54
CA ASN A 104 -9.28 -1.26 -11.84
C ASN A 104 -9.61 -0.62 -13.19
N LYS A 105 -9.00 0.53 -13.50
CA LYS A 105 -9.20 1.26 -14.77
C LYS A 105 -8.84 0.44 -16.01
N LYS A 106 -7.96 -0.56 -15.85
CA LYS A 106 -7.60 -1.53 -16.90
C LYS A 106 -8.54 -2.74 -16.96
N GLY A 107 -9.58 -2.77 -16.12
CA GLY A 107 -10.58 -3.84 -16.11
C GLY A 107 -10.11 -5.13 -15.46
N MET A 108 -9.01 -5.11 -14.73
CA MET A 108 -8.40 -6.32 -14.15
C MET A 108 -9.18 -6.89 -12.95
N PHE A 109 -10.01 -6.09 -12.28
CA PHE A 109 -10.77 -6.54 -11.12
C PHE A 109 -12.19 -6.98 -11.46
N ALA A 110 -12.66 -8.02 -10.77
CA ALA A 110 -14.06 -8.40 -10.71
C ALA A 110 -14.86 -7.47 -9.80
N ALA A 111 -16.18 -7.35 -10.06
CA ALA A 111 -17.07 -6.71 -9.11
C ALA A 111 -17.22 -7.58 -7.85
N LEU A 112 -17.08 -6.95 -6.69
CA LEU A 112 -17.32 -7.60 -5.40
C LEU A 112 -18.83 -7.60 -5.11
N PRO A 113 -19.34 -8.62 -4.43
CA PRO A 113 -20.75 -8.64 -4.04
C PRO A 113 -21.14 -7.47 -3.13
N ASP A 114 -22.40 -7.06 -3.19
CA ASP A 114 -22.94 -5.94 -2.40
C ASP A 114 -22.74 -6.15 -0.89
N GLU A 115 -22.88 -7.38 -0.41
CA GLU A 115 -22.65 -7.72 1.01
C GLU A 115 -21.20 -7.50 1.47
N VAL A 116 -20.24 -7.44 0.56
CA VAL A 116 -18.84 -7.06 0.84
C VAL A 116 -18.70 -5.55 0.81
N THR A 117 -19.14 -4.95 -0.30
CA THR A 117 -18.92 -3.52 -0.54
C THR A 117 -19.65 -2.65 0.46
N THR A 118 -20.83 -3.05 0.92
CA THR A 118 -21.62 -2.29 1.92
C THR A 118 -21.04 -2.31 3.33
N LYS A 119 -20.10 -3.21 3.64
CA LYS A 119 -19.35 -3.17 4.91
C LYS A 119 -18.41 -1.95 5.02
N VAL A 120 -18.05 -1.35 3.88
CA VAL A 120 -17.10 -0.24 3.79
C VAL A 120 -17.82 1.03 3.33
N PRO A 121 -17.63 2.19 4.01
CA PRO A 121 -18.21 3.46 3.58
C PRO A 121 -17.86 3.79 2.12
N ALA A 122 -18.76 4.48 1.42
CA ALA A 122 -18.63 4.79 0.00
C ALA A 122 -17.33 5.53 -0.34
N ASP A 123 -16.84 6.38 0.56
CA ASP A 123 -15.61 7.17 0.38
C ASP A 123 -14.33 6.31 0.41
N TYR A 124 -14.42 5.07 0.90
CA TYR A 124 -13.28 4.17 1.05
C TYR A 124 -13.37 2.92 0.17
N ARG A 125 -14.12 2.96 -0.92
CA ARG A 125 -14.26 1.86 -1.88
C ARG A 125 -14.39 2.36 -3.32
N ALA A 126 -14.21 1.45 -4.28
CA ALA A 126 -14.49 1.75 -5.68
C ALA A 126 -15.99 2.08 -5.89
N ARG A 127 -16.28 3.09 -6.71
CA ARG A 127 -17.66 3.44 -7.10
C ARG A 127 -18.37 2.32 -7.85
N ASP A 128 -17.60 1.54 -8.61
CA ASP A 128 -18.07 0.38 -9.38
C ASP A 128 -18.00 -0.94 -8.59
N GLY A 129 -17.68 -0.88 -7.30
CA GLY A 129 -17.65 -2.03 -6.40
C GLY A 129 -16.52 -3.02 -6.64
N LYS A 130 -15.46 -2.66 -7.37
CA LYS A 130 -14.41 -3.61 -7.76
C LYS A 130 -13.21 -3.69 -6.82
N TRP A 131 -13.12 -2.79 -5.86
CA TRP A 131 -12.18 -2.88 -4.75
C TRP A 131 -12.78 -2.25 -3.50
N VAL A 132 -12.30 -2.66 -2.33
CA VAL A 132 -12.68 -2.11 -1.04
C VAL A 132 -11.45 -1.75 -0.21
N GLY A 133 -11.57 -0.67 0.56
CA GLY A 133 -10.61 -0.34 1.60
C GLY A 133 -10.66 -1.34 2.75
N LEU A 134 -9.51 -1.57 3.37
CA LEU A 134 -9.35 -2.42 4.55
C LEU A 134 -8.96 -1.59 5.77
N THR A 135 -8.08 -0.62 5.56
CA THR A 135 -7.64 0.33 6.59
C THR A 135 -7.55 1.72 6.03
N ALA A 136 -7.70 2.73 6.88
CA ALA A 136 -7.50 4.13 6.52
C ALA A 136 -6.30 4.74 7.26
N ARG A 137 -5.66 5.71 6.62
CA ARG A 137 -4.50 6.43 7.16
C ARG A 137 -4.66 7.91 6.94
N SER A 138 -4.67 8.67 8.04
CA SER A 138 -4.72 10.12 7.98
C SER A 138 -3.32 10.70 7.82
N ARG A 139 -3.18 11.66 6.92
CA ARG A 139 -2.04 12.56 6.87
C ARG A 139 -2.12 13.50 8.05
N VAL A 140 -0.98 13.79 8.69
CA VAL A 140 -0.89 14.62 9.90
C VAL A 140 0.44 15.35 9.91
N LEU A 141 0.56 16.32 10.82
CA LEU A 141 1.84 16.93 11.17
C LEU A 141 2.30 16.36 12.52
N ALA A 142 3.40 15.58 12.52
CA ALA A 142 4.10 15.30 13.76
C ALA A 142 4.79 16.56 14.25
N TYR A 143 4.74 16.87 15.54
CA TYR A 143 5.40 18.04 16.11
C TYR A 143 6.01 17.77 17.49
N ASN A 144 7.03 18.53 17.83
CA ASN A 144 7.64 18.50 19.15
C ASN A 144 7.12 19.68 20.00
N PRO A 145 6.34 19.43 21.07
CA PRO A 145 5.73 20.49 21.87
C PRO A 145 6.73 21.34 22.66
N THR A 146 8.00 20.90 22.77
CA THR A 146 9.06 21.71 23.39
C THR A 146 9.65 22.75 22.43
N LEU A 147 9.45 22.57 21.11
CA LEU A 147 9.93 23.44 20.04
C LEU A 147 8.83 24.30 19.40
N VAL A 148 7.59 23.78 19.37
CA VAL A 148 6.42 24.45 18.81
C VAL A 148 5.23 24.29 19.73
N ARG A 149 4.68 25.41 20.21
CA ARG A 149 3.47 25.37 21.03
C ARG A 149 2.26 24.93 20.21
N PRO A 150 1.31 24.18 20.77
CA PRO A 150 0.08 23.77 20.06
C PRO A 150 -0.67 24.95 19.41
N ALA A 151 -0.71 26.11 20.05
CA ALA A 151 -1.37 27.31 19.54
C ALA A 151 -0.69 27.94 18.30
N ASP A 152 0.57 27.59 18.04
CA ASP A 152 1.35 28.11 16.91
C ASP A 152 1.36 27.14 15.71
N LEU A 153 0.74 25.97 15.85
CA LEU A 153 0.67 24.97 14.77
C LEU A 153 -0.16 25.49 13.58
N PRO A 154 0.18 25.08 12.35
CA PRO A 154 -0.51 25.56 11.16
C PRO A 154 -1.92 24.93 11.09
N LYS A 155 -2.90 25.74 10.71
CA LYS A 155 -4.27 25.28 10.46
C LYS A 155 -4.38 24.55 9.12
N SER A 156 -3.63 25.04 8.13
CA SER A 156 -3.55 24.47 6.78
C SER A 156 -2.13 24.02 6.46
N VAL A 157 -2.02 22.93 5.68
CA VAL A 157 -0.71 22.46 5.18
C VAL A 157 0.00 23.53 4.32
N PHE A 158 -0.75 24.42 3.68
CA PHE A 158 -0.21 25.50 2.86
C PHE A 158 0.55 26.54 3.67
N GLU A 159 0.23 26.73 4.95
CA GLU A 159 0.97 27.62 5.85
C GLU A 159 2.42 27.18 6.10
N LEU A 160 2.77 25.90 5.83
CA LEU A 160 4.14 25.39 5.96
C LEU A 160 5.13 26.06 4.99
N THR A 161 4.64 26.85 4.04
CA THR A 161 5.47 27.68 3.15
C THR A 161 5.76 29.09 3.71
N GLU A 162 5.14 29.45 4.82
CA GLU A 162 5.38 30.75 5.47
C GLU A 162 6.81 30.84 6.05
N PRO A 163 7.41 32.04 6.09
CA PRO A 163 8.78 32.27 6.59
C PRO A 163 9.03 31.73 8.02
N ARG A 164 8.00 31.72 8.88
CA ARG A 164 8.12 31.16 10.25
C ARG A 164 8.49 29.69 10.29
N TRP A 165 8.21 28.93 9.21
CA TRP A 165 8.50 27.51 9.07
C TRP A 165 9.80 27.22 8.31
N LYS A 166 10.55 28.24 7.91
CA LYS A 166 11.80 28.07 7.15
C LYS A 166 12.78 27.18 7.89
N GLY A 167 13.21 26.09 7.22
CA GLY A 167 14.14 25.09 7.77
C GLY A 167 13.57 24.22 8.91
N LYS A 168 12.25 24.30 9.20
CA LYS A 168 11.63 23.64 10.36
C LYS A 168 10.75 22.46 10.01
N VAL A 169 10.52 22.17 8.74
CA VAL A 169 9.60 21.14 8.26
C VAL A 169 10.37 19.97 7.66
N ALA A 170 10.10 18.75 8.09
CA ALA A 170 10.63 17.53 7.48
C ALA A 170 9.60 16.83 6.59
N ILE A 171 10.05 16.31 5.45
CA ILE A 171 9.24 15.50 4.51
C ILE A 171 10.05 14.34 3.95
N ALA A 172 9.36 13.31 3.44
CA ALA A 172 9.96 12.16 2.76
C ALA A 172 9.39 12.02 1.33
N PRO A 173 9.93 12.76 0.33
CA PRO A 173 9.32 12.87 -1.00
C PRO A 173 9.29 11.57 -1.80
N THR A 174 10.19 10.63 -1.52
CA THR A 174 10.25 9.32 -2.17
C THR A 174 9.29 8.30 -1.55
N ASN A 175 8.71 8.62 -0.39
CA ASN A 175 7.76 7.73 0.28
C ASN A 175 6.39 7.78 -0.41
N ALA A 176 5.77 6.61 -0.63
CA ALA A 176 4.48 6.47 -1.30
C ALA A 176 3.37 7.33 -0.65
N SER A 177 3.37 7.48 0.69
CA SER A 177 2.37 8.32 1.36
C SER A 177 2.51 9.82 1.05
N PHE A 178 3.74 10.31 0.84
CA PHE A 178 3.96 11.69 0.41
C PHE A 178 3.56 11.86 -1.07
N GLN A 179 3.87 10.90 -1.91
CA GLN A 179 3.47 10.91 -3.33
C GLN A 179 1.94 10.90 -3.48
N ALA A 180 1.23 10.13 -2.66
CA ALA A 180 -0.23 10.16 -2.60
C ALA A 180 -0.76 11.53 -2.13
N PHE A 181 -0.11 12.16 -1.16
CA PHE A 181 -0.43 13.53 -0.73
C PHE A 181 -0.22 14.55 -1.87
N VAL A 182 0.86 14.45 -2.63
CA VAL A 182 1.08 15.29 -3.83
C VAL A 182 -0.04 15.07 -4.85
N THR A 183 -0.47 13.82 -5.07
CA THR A 183 -1.60 13.52 -5.96
C THR A 183 -2.88 14.17 -5.46
N ALA A 184 -3.15 14.09 -4.16
CA ALA A 184 -4.33 14.71 -3.55
C ALA A 184 -4.35 16.23 -3.73
N VAL A 185 -3.22 16.92 -3.49
CA VAL A 185 -3.10 18.36 -3.72
C VAL A 185 -3.35 18.72 -5.19
N ARG A 186 -2.81 17.91 -6.14
CA ARG A 186 -3.02 18.11 -7.57
C ARG A 186 -4.49 17.95 -7.97
N VAL A 187 -5.14 16.89 -7.48
CA VAL A 187 -6.55 16.59 -7.76
C VAL A 187 -7.47 17.67 -7.17
N GLN A 188 -7.19 18.10 -5.96
CA GLN A 188 -8.04 19.04 -5.22
C GLN A 188 -7.86 20.51 -5.70
N HIS A 189 -6.63 20.92 -6.01
CA HIS A 189 -6.30 22.33 -6.29
C HIS A 189 -5.78 22.59 -7.71
N GLY A 190 -5.57 21.55 -8.50
CA GLY A 190 -5.02 21.61 -9.86
C GLY A 190 -3.48 21.69 -9.90
N GLU A 191 -2.92 21.41 -11.08
CA GLU A 191 -1.48 21.27 -11.30
C GLU A 191 -0.71 22.55 -10.96
N ALA A 192 -1.23 23.72 -11.35
CA ALA A 192 -0.56 24.99 -11.15
C ALA A 192 -0.39 25.31 -9.65
N LYS A 193 -1.45 25.15 -8.86
CA LYS A 193 -1.43 25.39 -7.42
C LYS A 193 -0.57 24.38 -6.68
N ALA A 194 -0.62 23.12 -7.08
CA ALA A 194 0.26 22.09 -6.53
C ALA A 194 1.75 22.44 -6.80
N LYS A 195 2.09 22.82 -8.03
CA LYS A 195 3.45 23.22 -8.39
C LYS A 195 3.93 24.44 -7.59
N GLU A 196 3.08 25.44 -7.45
CA GLU A 196 3.36 26.64 -6.62
C GLU A 196 3.69 26.22 -5.18
N PHE A 197 2.81 25.41 -4.54
CA PHE A 197 2.98 24.98 -3.16
C PHE A 197 4.28 24.19 -2.95
N PHE A 198 4.55 23.16 -3.75
CA PHE A 198 5.75 22.34 -3.57
C PHE A 198 7.05 23.07 -3.92
N THR A 199 7.00 24.03 -4.85
CA THR A 199 8.14 24.92 -5.13
C THR A 199 8.41 25.85 -3.93
N ALA A 200 7.37 26.44 -3.36
CA ALA A 200 7.47 27.29 -2.17
C ALA A 200 7.95 26.50 -0.94
N LEU A 201 7.48 25.26 -0.77
CA LEU A 201 7.93 24.37 0.30
C LEU A 201 9.44 24.08 0.17
N LYS A 202 9.93 23.82 -1.06
CA LYS A 202 11.37 23.68 -1.33
C LYS A 202 12.15 24.96 -1.03
N ALA A 203 11.66 26.10 -1.46
CA ALA A 203 12.30 27.41 -1.21
C ALA A 203 12.33 27.76 0.29
N ASN A 204 11.44 27.18 1.08
CA ASN A 204 11.38 27.33 2.53
C ASN A 204 12.36 26.39 3.28
N ASP A 205 13.38 25.86 2.59
CA ASP A 205 14.45 24.99 3.13
C ASP A 205 13.90 23.75 3.85
N VAL A 206 12.88 23.09 3.26
CA VAL A 206 12.31 21.86 3.81
C VAL A 206 13.39 20.80 3.96
N GLN A 207 13.39 20.08 5.09
CA GLN A 207 14.35 19.04 5.39
C GLN A 207 13.90 17.69 4.83
N ILE A 208 14.69 17.11 3.93
CA ILE A 208 14.40 15.83 3.31
C ILE A 208 14.85 14.69 4.22
N ARG A 209 14.03 13.64 4.33
CA ARG A 209 14.32 12.38 5.00
C ARG A 209 13.99 11.21 4.08
N ASP A 210 14.60 10.05 4.34
CA ASP A 210 14.41 8.84 3.53
C ASP A 210 13.01 8.25 3.70
N ASN A 211 12.44 8.35 4.91
CA ASN A 211 11.13 7.78 5.24
C ASN A 211 10.44 8.52 6.41
N ASN A 212 9.18 8.16 6.68
CA ASN A 212 8.39 8.79 7.73
C ASN A 212 8.85 8.39 9.14
N ILE A 213 9.44 7.21 9.33
CA ILE A 213 9.99 6.79 10.64
C ILE A 213 11.09 7.77 11.04
N ALA A 214 12.07 8.01 10.16
CA ALA A 214 13.15 8.97 10.40
C ALA A 214 12.62 10.39 10.71
N ILE A 215 11.52 10.80 10.09
CA ILE A 215 10.88 12.10 10.40
C ILE A 215 10.35 12.10 11.84
N VAL A 216 9.57 11.09 12.24
CA VAL A 216 8.98 11.05 13.59
C VAL A 216 10.08 10.92 14.64
N GLU A 217 11.12 10.14 14.41
CA GLU A 217 12.28 10.02 15.30
C GLU A 217 13.01 11.35 15.47
N ASP A 218 13.23 12.11 14.39
CA ASP A 218 13.87 13.41 14.45
C ASP A 218 12.99 14.46 15.15
N VAL A 219 11.66 14.40 14.97
CA VAL A 219 10.71 15.23 15.72
C VAL A 219 10.73 14.86 17.20
N ASP A 220 10.68 13.58 17.54
CA ASP A 220 10.69 13.10 18.92
C ASP A 220 11.98 13.50 19.65
N ALA A 221 13.11 13.39 18.97
CA ALA A 221 14.42 13.78 19.47
C ALA A 221 14.67 15.33 19.48
N GLY A 222 13.72 16.13 18.98
CA GLY A 222 13.87 17.60 18.90
C GLY A 222 14.88 18.09 17.85
N LYS A 223 15.26 17.28 16.87
CA LYS A 223 16.16 17.67 15.78
C LYS A 223 15.45 18.51 14.72
N VAL A 224 14.14 18.30 14.53
CA VAL A 224 13.27 19.07 13.67
C VAL A 224 11.95 19.36 14.39
N PRO A 225 11.44 20.61 14.31
CA PRO A 225 10.22 20.99 15.03
C PRO A 225 8.97 20.25 14.58
N VAL A 226 8.79 20.06 13.26
CA VAL A 226 7.60 19.45 12.68
C VAL A 226 7.92 18.60 11.46
N GLY A 227 7.05 17.61 11.15
CA GLY A 227 7.20 16.77 9.97
C GLY A 227 5.87 16.25 9.43
N LEU A 228 5.72 16.24 8.10
CA LEU A 228 4.54 15.70 7.44
C LEU A 228 4.64 14.17 7.34
N VAL A 229 3.78 13.45 8.07
CA VAL A 229 3.77 11.99 8.16
C VAL A 229 2.34 11.45 8.12
N ASN A 230 2.19 10.12 8.17
CA ASN A 230 0.91 9.50 8.51
C ASN A 230 0.85 9.22 10.02
N HIS A 231 -0.36 9.19 10.57
CA HIS A 231 -0.59 9.08 12.02
C HIS A 231 0.00 7.82 12.66
N TYR A 232 -0.02 6.69 11.95
CA TYR A 232 0.33 5.38 12.51
C TYR A 232 1.82 5.21 12.85
N TYR A 233 2.72 5.98 12.23
CA TYR A 233 4.16 5.90 12.51
C TYR A 233 4.51 6.24 13.97
N LEU A 234 3.70 7.08 14.64
CA LEU A 234 3.90 7.35 16.06
C LEU A 234 3.67 6.08 16.91
N GLY A 235 2.63 5.32 16.58
CA GLY A 235 2.34 4.04 17.23
C GLY A 235 3.39 2.97 16.94
N GLU A 236 3.88 2.88 15.69
CA GLU A 236 4.95 1.95 15.32
C GLU A 236 6.22 2.19 16.12
N ILE A 237 6.68 3.44 16.20
CA ILE A 237 7.87 3.81 16.98
C ILE A 237 7.68 3.55 18.48
N ALA A 238 6.51 3.85 19.02
CA ALA A 238 6.21 3.56 20.40
C ALA A 238 6.28 2.06 20.70
N LYS A 239 5.70 1.23 19.82
CA LYS A 239 5.74 -0.23 19.92
C LYS A 239 7.17 -0.77 19.83
N GLU A 240 7.96 -0.29 18.88
CA GLU A 240 9.37 -0.68 18.71
C GLU A 240 10.20 -0.38 19.97
N ARG A 241 9.91 0.77 20.62
CA ARG A 241 10.59 1.18 21.87
C ARG A 241 10.00 0.57 23.12
N GLY A 242 9.01 -0.34 23.02
CA GLY A 242 8.34 -0.97 24.17
C GLY A 242 7.59 0.02 25.05
N THR A 243 7.04 1.09 24.45
CA THR A 243 6.31 2.16 25.15
C THR A 243 4.96 2.44 24.47
N THR A 244 4.28 3.51 24.85
CA THR A 244 3.01 3.96 24.27
C THR A 244 3.17 5.33 23.60
N ALA A 245 2.35 5.63 22.59
CA ALA A 245 2.45 6.86 21.79
C ALA A 245 2.34 8.15 22.63
N ASP A 246 1.56 8.13 23.73
CA ASP A 246 1.42 9.25 24.64
C ASP A 246 2.71 9.60 25.40
N LYS A 247 3.62 8.62 25.58
CA LYS A 247 4.91 8.79 26.27
C LYS A 247 6.02 9.32 25.36
N LEU A 248 5.84 9.30 24.04
CA LEU A 248 6.76 9.95 23.12
C LEU A 248 6.67 11.47 23.26
N THR A 249 7.76 12.19 23.05
CA THR A 249 7.76 13.66 23.00
C THR A 249 6.98 14.15 21.80
N ALA A 250 7.19 13.52 20.64
CA ALA A 250 6.42 13.81 19.43
C ALA A 250 4.92 13.63 19.66
N LYS A 251 4.13 14.56 19.12
CA LYS A 251 2.66 14.54 19.13
C LYS A 251 2.14 14.71 17.72
N LEU A 252 0.86 14.37 17.51
CA LEU A 252 0.19 14.53 16.23
C LEU A 252 -0.71 15.76 16.23
N HIS A 253 -0.64 16.52 15.16
CA HIS A 253 -1.56 17.60 14.84
C HIS A 253 -2.34 17.26 13.58
N PHE A 254 -3.65 17.27 13.68
CA PHE A 254 -4.59 17.10 12.57
C PHE A 254 -4.92 18.48 12.02
N PHE A 255 -4.81 18.66 10.71
CA PHE A 255 -5.15 19.92 10.05
C PHE A 255 -6.65 20.20 10.10
N GLU A 256 -7.04 21.44 9.81
CA GLU A 256 -8.46 21.81 9.81
C GLU A 256 -9.27 21.03 8.76
N PRO A 257 -10.59 20.90 8.97
CA PRO A 257 -11.50 20.21 8.06
C PRO A 257 -11.37 20.68 6.61
N GLY A 258 -11.32 19.73 5.69
CA GLY A 258 -11.22 20.01 4.27
C GLY A 258 -9.82 20.39 3.75
N ASP A 259 -8.83 20.52 4.62
CA ASP A 259 -7.44 20.80 4.23
C ASP A 259 -6.78 19.56 3.60
N SER A 260 -5.98 19.76 2.55
CA SER A 260 -5.22 18.67 1.92
C SER A 260 -4.29 17.93 2.88
N GLY A 261 -3.83 18.62 3.93
CA GLY A 261 -3.03 18.03 5.01
C GLY A 261 -3.79 17.06 5.89
N ALA A 262 -5.14 17.10 5.88
CA ALA A 262 -6.03 16.15 6.56
C ALA A 262 -6.44 14.97 5.66
N MET A 263 -5.76 14.77 4.52
CA MET A 263 -6.04 13.68 3.59
C MET A 263 -6.09 12.33 4.30
N VAL A 264 -7.13 11.55 4.02
CA VAL A 264 -7.22 10.13 4.36
C VAL A 264 -7.08 9.29 3.09
N ASN A 265 -6.15 8.35 3.11
CA ASN A 265 -5.99 7.34 2.05
C ASN A 265 -6.25 5.95 2.65
N VAL A 266 -6.56 4.96 1.81
CA VAL A 266 -6.84 3.60 2.26
C VAL A 266 -5.83 2.60 1.71
N SER A 267 -5.52 1.57 2.50
CA SER A 267 -5.09 0.31 1.91
C SER A 267 -6.33 -0.52 1.61
N GLY A 268 -6.26 -1.34 0.57
CA GLY A 268 -7.44 -2.08 0.15
C GLY A 268 -7.11 -3.31 -0.67
N ILE A 269 -8.14 -4.03 -1.03
CA ILE A 269 -8.06 -5.27 -1.79
C ILE A 269 -8.99 -5.25 -3.00
N GLY A 270 -8.49 -5.72 -4.15
CA GLY A 270 -9.27 -6.05 -5.34
C GLY A 270 -9.05 -7.52 -5.70
N VAL A 271 -10.10 -8.18 -6.19
CA VAL A 271 -10.06 -9.57 -6.67
C VAL A 271 -9.88 -9.56 -8.17
N LEU A 272 -8.91 -10.30 -8.69
CA LEU A 272 -8.66 -10.39 -10.13
C LEU A 272 -9.83 -11.07 -10.83
N ALA A 273 -10.18 -10.61 -12.04
CA ALA A 273 -11.36 -11.09 -12.77
C ALA A 273 -11.41 -12.62 -12.98
N PRO A 274 -10.30 -13.32 -13.27
CA PRO A 274 -10.32 -14.79 -13.38
C PRO A 274 -10.75 -15.51 -12.09
N SER A 275 -10.50 -14.92 -10.91
CA SER A 275 -10.79 -15.51 -9.59
C SER A 275 -12.12 -15.00 -8.98
N ALA A 276 -12.99 -14.38 -9.80
CA ALA A 276 -14.26 -13.81 -9.34
C ALA A 276 -15.18 -14.80 -8.61
N ALA A 277 -15.15 -16.05 -9.05
CA ALA A 277 -16.01 -17.12 -8.50
C ALA A 277 -15.30 -17.99 -7.43
N ASP A 278 -14.05 -17.69 -7.10
CA ASP A 278 -13.27 -18.47 -6.15
C ASP A 278 -13.76 -18.26 -4.71
N PRO A 279 -14.26 -19.30 -4.02
CA PRO A 279 -14.76 -19.18 -2.66
C PRO A 279 -13.64 -18.96 -1.63
N ASP A 280 -12.41 -19.40 -1.92
CA ASP A 280 -11.27 -19.22 -1.02
C ASP A 280 -10.84 -17.76 -1.00
N VAL A 281 -10.76 -17.09 -2.16
CA VAL A 281 -10.51 -15.65 -2.28
C VAL A 281 -11.60 -14.82 -1.62
N ARG A 282 -12.86 -15.23 -1.79
CA ARG A 282 -13.98 -14.59 -1.11
C ARG A 282 -13.86 -14.69 0.41
N THR A 283 -13.48 -15.86 0.93
CA THR A 283 -13.25 -16.09 2.36
C THR A 283 -12.15 -15.17 2.89
N LEU A 284 -11.07 -14.95 2.12
CA LEU A 284 -10.02 -14.00 2.48
C LEU A 284 -10.54 -12.56 2.59
N VAL A 285 -11.31 -12.10 1.60
CA VAL A 285 -11.89 -10.73 1.63
C VAL A 285 -12.80 -10.55 2.84
N ASP A 286 -13.69 -11.52 3.11
CA ASP A 286 -14.58 -11.47 4.27
C ASP A 286 -13.82 -11.49 5.60
N TYR A 287 -12.75 -12.29 5.71
CA TYR A 287 -11.87 -12.30 6.88
C TYR A 287 -11.21 -10.94 7.12
N LEU A 288 -10.63 -10.32 6.08
CA LEU A 288 -9.95 -9.04 6.18
C LEU A 288 -10.91 -7.89 6.56
N LEU A 289 -12.18 -8.00 6.22
CA LEU A 289 -13.25 -7.08 6.64
C LEU A 289 -13.92 -7.51 7.95
N GLY A 290 -13.55 -8.66 8.51
CA GLY A 290 -14.07 -9.18 9.77
C GLY A 290 -13.51 -8.44 10.98
N LYS A 291 -14.24 -8.53 12.12
CA LYS A 291 -13.89 -7.85 13.38
C LYS A 291 -12.45 -8.13 13.82
N GLU A 292 -11.99 -9.36 13.68
CA GLU A 292 -10.65 -9.78 14.12
C GLU A 292 -9.55 -9.07 13.34
N ALA A 293 -9.63 -9.06 12.00
CA ALA A 293 -8.68 -8.36 11.15
C ALA A 293 -8.73 -6.84 11.38
N GLN A 294 -9.91 -6.27 11.53
CA GLN A 294 -10.08 -4.84 11.78
C GLN A 294 -9.51 -4.43 13.15
N THR A 295 -9.66 -5.27 14.18
CA THR A 295 -9.01 -5.07 15.48
C THR A 295 -7.48 -5.19 15.37
N TYR A 296 -6.99 -6.18 14.62
CA TYR A 296 -5.56 -6.32 14.35
C TYR A 296 -4.96 -5.07 13.71
N PHE A 297 -5.64 -4.50 12.72
CA PHE A 297 -5.17 -3.27 12.07
C PHE A 297 -5.07 -2.11 13.06
N ALA A 298 -6.06 -1.92 13.93
CA ALA A 298 -6.01 -0.86 14.94
C ALA A 298 -4.91 -1.04 15.99
N GLU A 299 -4.71 -2.27 16.45
CA GLU A 299 -3.84 -2.57 17.60
C GLU A 299 -2.39 -2.90 17.19
N GLN A 300 -2.19 -3.53 16.02
CA GLN A 300 -0.89 -4.03 15.61
C GLN A 300 -0.23 -3.16 14.53
N THR A 301 -1.01 -2.56 13.63
CA THR A 301 -0.51 -1.68 12.57
C THR A 301 -0.85 -0.21 12.82
N PHE A 302 -1.62 0.09 13.88
CA PHE A 302 -2.03 1.44 14.28
C PHE A 302 -2.77 2.23 13.19
N GLU A 303 -3.35 1.54 12.22
CA GLU A 303 -4.15 2.12 11.16
C GLU A 303 -5.62 2.17 11.59
N TYR A 304 -6.39 3.09 11.01
CA TYR A 304 -7.82 3.13 11.24
C TYR A 304 -8.52 1.95 10.58
N PRO A 305 -9.32 1.16 11.29
CA PRO A 305 -10.28 0.27 10.67
C PRO A 305 -11.30 1.05 9.85
N VAL A 306 -11.75 0.48 8.72
CA VAL A 306 -12.78 1.12 7.87
C VAL A 306 -14.17 0.52 8.07
N VAL A 307 -14.27 -0.64 8.72
CA VAL A 307 -15.55 -1.29 9.02
C VAL A 307 -16.15 -0.69 10.29
N ALA A 308 -17.44 -0.36 10.23
CA ALA A 308 -18.14 0.26 11.34
C ALA A 308 -18.09 -0.60 12.64
N GLY A 309 -17.90 0.07 13.78
CA GLY A 309 -17.86 -0.57 15.09
C GLY A 309 -16.51 -1.16 15.51
N ALA A 310 -15.49 -1.11 14.66
CA ALA A 310 -14.13 -1.44 15.04
C ALA A 310 -13.47 -0.24 15.78
N PRO A 311 -12.68 -0.49 16.84
CA PRO A 311 -12.06 0.58 17.62
C PRO A 311 -10.95 1.27 16.82
N ALA A 312 -10.85 2.60 16.94
CA ALA A 312 -9.67 3.33 16.47
C ALA A 312 -8.45 3.06 17.35
N PRO A 313 -7.21 3.30 16.86
CA PRO A 313 -6.03 3.32 17.73
C PRO A 313 -6.22 4.33 18.87
N ALA A 314 -5.82 3.95 20.08
CA ALA A 314 -6.19 4.68 21.32
C ALA A 314 -5.66 6.11 21.42
N TYR A 315 -4.63 6.48 20.61
CA TYR A 315 -3.96 7.79 20.69
C TYR A 315 -4.41 8.78 19.59
N VAL A 316 -5.43 8.43 18.80
CA VAL A 316 -5.99 9.27 17.74
C VAL A 316 -7.52 9.35 17.86
N PRO A 317 -8.15 10.43 17.36
CA PRO A 317 -9.61 10.50 17.31
C PRO A 317 -10.18 9.42 16.40
N PRO A 318 -11.42 8.97 16.59
CA PRO A 318 -12.10 8.06 15.69
C PRO A 318 -12.10 8.56 14.23
N LEU A 319 -12.00 7.64 13.27
CA LEU A 319 -12.00 8.00 11.83
C LEU A 319 -13.24 8.81 11.42
N ALA A 320 -14.40 8.51 12.00
CA ALA A 320 -15.65 9.22 11.73
C ALA A 320 -15.68 10.68 12.24
N GLU A 321 -14.76 11.04 13.14
CA GLU A 321 -14.61 12.41 13.64
C GLU A 321 -13.59 13.22 12.82
N LEU A 322 -12.87 12.57 11.90
CA LEU A 322 -11.98 13.25 10.97
C LEU A 322 -12.81 13.85 9.83
N GLU A 323 -12.89 15.16 9.78
CA GLU A 323 -13.51 15.88 8.66
C GLU A 323 -12.52 15.92 7.49
N VAL A 324 -12.50 14.83 6.72
CA VAL A 324 -11.58 14.63 5.61
C VAL A 324 -11.90 15.55 4.42
N PRO A 325 -10.89 16.01 3.65
CA PRO A 325 -11.14 16.75 2.43
C PRO A 325 -11.92 15.89 1.44
N PRO A 326 -12.79 16.46 0.60
CA PRO A 326 -13.59 15.74 -0.38
C PRO A 326 -12.71 15.27 -1.56
N ILE A 327 -11.78 14.37 -1.29
CA ILE A 327 -10.92 13.76 -2.30
C ILE A 327 -11.52 12.43 -2.69
N ASP A 328 -11.88 12.30 -3.95
CA ASP A 328 -12.28 11.02 -4.51
C ASP A 328 -11.05 10.13 -4.68
N LEU A 329 -10.95 9.10 -3.86
CA LEU A 329 -9.85 8.14 -3.91
C LEU A 329 -9.74 7.41 -5.25
N ASN A 330 -10.83 7.36 -6.03
CA ASN A 330 -10.83 6.78 -7.38
C ASN A 330 -10.05 7.64 -8.39
N ASN A 331 -9.71 8.90 -8.06
CA ASN A 331 -8.95 9.80 -8.90
C ASN A 331 -7.45 9.90 -8.51
N LEU A 332 -6.97 9.02 -7.62
CA LEU A 332 -5.56 9.01 -7.20
C LEU A 332 -4.63 8.18 -8.11
N GLU A 333 -5.12 7.67 -9.23
CA GLU A 333 -4.34 6.82 -10.15
C GLU A 333 -3.23 7.54 -10.93
N THR A 334 -3.09 8.87 -10.78
CA THR A 334 -2.10 9.66 -11.55
C THR A 334 -0.76 9.81 -10.84
N LEU A 335 -0.28 8.74 -10.20
CA LEU A 335 0.97 8.72 -9.43
C LEU A 335 2.20 9.21 -10.22
N GLU A 336 2.33 8.80 -11.47
CA GLU A 336 3.47 9.21 -12.33
C GLU A 336 3.58 10.73 -12.48
N ALA A 337 2.46 11.41 -12.63
CA ALA A 337 2.44 12.86 -12.73
C ALA A 337 2.86 13.52 -11.40
N SER A 338 2.53 12.93 -10.26
CA SER A 338 2.97 13.39 -8.94
C SER A 338 4.47 13.20 -8.73
N ILE A 339 5.03 12.06 -9.12
CA ILE A 339 6.49 11.81 -9.08
C ILE A 339 7.22 12.82 -9.96
N ARG A 340 6.71 13.08 -11.17
CA ARG A 340 7.27 14.11 -12.05
C ARG A 340 7.25 15.51 -11.43
N LEU A 341 6.12 15.90 -10.81
CA LEU A 341 6.00 17.16 -10.11
C LEU A 341 6.99 17.30 -8.95
N ILE A 342 7.16 16.26 -8.14
CA ILE A 342 8.15 16.21 -7.05
C ILE A 342 9.56 16.49 -7.58
N LYS A 343 9.92 15.87 -8.70
CA LYS A 343 11.21 16.09 -9.36
C LYS A 343 11.35 17.51 -9.93
N GLU A 344 10.34 18.00 -10.64
CA GLU A 344 10.32 19.36 -11.22
C GLU A 344 10.44 20.46 -10.16
N THR A 345 9.92 20.24 -8.96
CA THR A 345 10.00 21.19 -7.84
C THR A 345 11.30 21.05 -7.03
N GLY A 346 12.20 20.12 -7.40
CA GLY A 346 13.50 19.92 -6.76
C GLY A 346 13.42 19.31 -5.36
N LEU A 347 12.32 18.64 -5.03
CA LEU A 347 12.18 17.90 -3.76
C LEU A 347 12.89 16.54 -3.80
N THR A 348 13.18 16.02 -4.99
CA THR A 348 14.09 14.89 -5.24
C THR A 348 15.10 15.27 -6.32
N PRO A 349 16.27 14.59 -6.37
CA PRO A 349 17.27 14.77 -7.43
C PRO A 349 16.72 14.51 -8.83
#